data_e9e95a73c72fc9bc085a435570bc8d68
#
_entry.id   e9e95a73c72fc9bc085a435570bc8d68
#
_cell.length_a   1.000
_cell.length_b   1.000
_cell.length_c   1.000
_cell.angle_alpha   90.00
_cell.angle_beta   90.00
_cell.angle_gamma   90.00
#
_symmetry.space_group_name_H-M   'P 1'
#
loop_
_entity.id
_entity.type
_entity.pdbx_description
1 polymer ?
#
loop_
_entity_poly.entity_id
_entity_poly.type
_entity_poly.pdbx_seq_one_letter_code
_entity_poly.pdbx_strand_id
1 'polypeptide(L)'
;MELKRYHTKPPEAKPVQLVYHGGKFRGPLSITVPNADIDKTIREGLYSIEKDFTSLDAAHPVGHVTMQFRDPVTHLSVEKRLTFHHGSYVVDVAVSMEGVTESYEIGLGTNFGIVEWGDGFIGLIGSASRVDDKIDKDTPEKELELKGAVQWVALQDKYFLSVMMPKQGEAVVVKTEAPKVVSAGVRMPASGSTSSVALQLYAGPKEYDTLRSLNVGLELSLIHI
;
A
#
# COMPACT_ATOMS: atom_id res chain seq x y z
N MET A 1 -7.08 -8.91 -1.79
CA MET A 1 -7.79 -8.56 -0.54
C MET A 1 -9.25 -8.37 -0.88
N GLU A 2 -10.11 -9.11 -0.25
CA GLU A 2 -11.54 -9.19 -0.52
C GLU A 2 -12.33 -8.77 0.72
N LEU A 3 -13.28 -7.85 0.54
CA LEU A 3 -14.17 -7.40 1.62
C LEU A 3 -15.50 -8.16 1.53
N LYS A 4 -15.62 -9.26 2.24
CA LYS A 4 -16.80 -10.16 2.18
C LYS A 4 -18.12 -9.54 2.62
N ARG A 5 -18.08 -8.46 3.42
CA ARG A 5 -19.28 -7.73 3.87
C ARG A 5 -19.79 -6.71 2.86
N TYR A 6 -19.00 -6.37 1.85
CA TYR A 6 -19.30 -5.38 0.83
C TYR A 6 -19.38 -6.06 -0.52
N HIS A 7 -20.40 -5.73 -1.31
CA HIS A 7 -20.66 -6.36 -2.60
C HIS A 7 -20.76 -5.31 -3.70
N THR A 8 -20.36 -5.70 -4.91
CA THR A 8 -20.59 -4.93 -6.12
C THR A 8 -22.08 -4.83 -6.42
N LYS A 9 -22.47 -3.90 -7.30
CA LYS A 9 -23.88 -3.73 -7.71
C LYS A 9 -24.45 -4.98 -8.40
N PRO A 10 -25.75 -5.26 -8.25
CA PRO A 10 -26.43 -6.27 -9.04
C PRO A 10 -26.25 -6.05 -10.57
N PRO A 11 -26.32 -7.12 -11.39
CA PRO A 11 -26.76 -8.48 -11.07
C PRO A 11 -25.69 -9.40 -10.46
N GLU A 12 -24.43 -9.02 -10.50
CA GLU A 12 -23.32 -9.88 -10.08
C GLU A 12 -22.82 -9.62 -8.66
N ALA A 13 -23.64 -9.36 -7.69
CA ALA A 13 -23.27 -9.02 -6.31
C ALA A 13 -22.09 -9.87 -5.74
N LYS A 14 -20.86 -9.63 -6.23
CA LYS A 14 -19.63 -10.29 -5.78
C LYS A 14 -18.99 -9.49 -4.64
N PRO A 15 -18.26 -10.15 -3.73
CA PRO A 15 -17.46 -9.45 -2.73
C PRO A 15 -16.51 -8.43 -3.37
N VAL A 16 -16.38 -7.26 -2.74
CA VAL A 16 -15.53 -6.19 -3.25
C VAL A 16 -14.06 -6.61 -3.19
N GLN A 17 -13.38 -6.52 -4.32
CA GLN A 17 -11.94 -6.73 -4.44
C GLN A 17 -11.22 -5.39 -4.39
N LEU A 18 -10.35 -5.19 -3.41
CA LEU A 18 -9.59 -3.94 -3.27
C LEU A 18 -8.29 -3.94 -4.09
N VAL A 19 -7.72 -5.13 -4.35
CA VAL A 19 -6.48 -5.26 -5.13
C VAL A 19 -6.81 -5.27 -6.61
N TYR A 20 -6.13 -4.40 -7.37
CA TYR A 20 -6.24 -4.33 -8.81
C TYR A 20 -5.49 -5.50 -9.49
N HIS A 21 -6.15 -6.20 -10.39
CA HIS A 21 -5.62 -7.38 -11.09
C HIS A 21 -5.24 -7.12 -12.56
N GLY A 22 -4.87 -5.90 -12.90
CA GLY A 22 -4.55 -5.46 -14.27
C GLY A 22 -3.23 -5.97 -14.88
N GLY A 23 -2.63 -7.01 -14.35
CA GLY A 23 -1.58 -7.87 -14.94
C GLY A 23 -0.21 -7.25 -15.22
N LYS A 24 -0.11 -5.97 -15.54
CA LYS A 24 1.16 -5.30 -15.90
C LYS A 24 1.74 -4.40 -14.81
N PHE A 25 0.94 -4.04 -13.84
CA PHE A 25 1.28 -3.03 -12.85
C PHE A 25 1.68 -3.67 -11.52
N ARG A 26 2.46 -2.91 -10.75
CA ARG A 26 2.97 -3.39 -9.47
C ARG A 26 1.85 -3.48 -8.44
N GLY A 27 1.80 -4.60 -7.73
CA GLY A 27 0.84 -4.83 -6.65
C GLY A 27 1.24 -4.15 -5.34
N PRO A 28 0.38 -4.27 -4.30
CA PRO A 28 0.71 -3.78 -2.96
C PRO A 28 2.00 -4.37 -2.41
N LEU A 29 2.75 -3.53 -1.67
CA LEU A 29 4.04 -3.87 -1.07
C LEU A 29 5.12 -4.29 -2.08
N SER A 30 4.99 -3.90 -3.36
CA SER A 30 6.07 -4.03 -4.33
C SER A 30 7.27 -3.18 -3.90
N ILE A 31 8.47 -3.66 -4.18
CA ILE A 31 9.71 -2.93 -3.94
C ILE A 31 10.27 -2.51 -5.30
N THR A 32 10.67 -1.25 -5.41
CA THR A 32 11.35 -0.69 -6.59
C THR A 32 12.66 -0.10 -6.15
N VAL A 33 13.75 -0.50 -6.81
CA VAL A 33 15.08 0.04 -6.54
C VAL A 33 15.64 0.71 -7.82
N PRO A 34 16.53 1.72 -7.70
CA PRO A 34 17.10 2.40 -8.87
C PRO A 34 17.94 1.49 -9.76
N ASN A 35 18.66 0.53 -9.15
CA ASN A 35 19.43 -0.45 -9.90
C ASN A 35 18.51 -1.43 -10.64
N ALA A 36 18.50 -1.40 -11.97
CA ALA A 36 17.59 -2.17 -12.80
C ALA A 36 17.75 -3.70 -12.67
N ASP A 37 18.96 -4.20 -12.44
CA ASP A 37 19.21 -5.64 -12.29
C ASP A 37 18.70 -6.14 -10.95
N ILE A 38 18.94 -5.37 -9.86
CA ILE A 38 18.41 -5.66 -8.53
C ILE A 38 16.87 -5.56 -8.55
N ASP A 39 16.31 -4.53 -9.16
CA ASP A 39 14.85 -4.36 -9.29
C ASP A 39 14.21 -5.55 -10.01
N LYS A 40 14.81 -5.98 -11.11
CA LYS A 40 14.35 -7.16 -11.84
C LYS A 40 14.43 -8.42 -10.99
N THR A 41 15.54 -8.62 -10.27
CA THR A 41 15.74 -9.79 -9.42
C THR A 41 14.72 -9.85 -8.29
N ILE A 42 14.43 -8.73 -7.62
CA ILE A 42 13.39 -8.65 -6.57
C ILE A 42 12.00 -8.92 -7.15
N ARG A 43 11.71 -8.35 -8.32
CA ARG A 43 10.39 -8.44 -8.96
C ARG A 43 10.07 -9.83 -9.49
N GLU A 44 11.06 -10.51 -10.09
CA GLU A 44 10.91 -11.82 -10.73
C GLU A 44 11.28 -12.98 -9.81
N GLY A 45 11.82 -12.67 -8.63
CA GLY A 45 12.22 -13.66 -7.64
C GLY A 45 11.04 -14.50 -7.11
N LEU A 46 11.30 -15.76 -6.84
CA LEU A 46 10.32 -16.67 -6.26
C LEU A 46 10.31 -16.49 -4.74
N TYR A 47 9.22 -15.98 -4.21
CA TYR A 47 9.02 -15.84 -2.77
C TYR A 47 8.43 -17.10 -2.17
N SER A 48 9.04 -17.63 -1.10
CA SER A 48 8.35 -18.56 -0.20
C SER A 48 7.33 -17.81 0.62
N ILE A 49 6.18 -18.42 0.87
CA ILE A 49 5.11 -17.83 1.68
C ILE A 49 4.74 -18.79 2.79
N GLU A 50 4.85 -18.30 4.02
CA GLU A 50 4.44 -18.99 5.23
C GLU A 50 3.31 -18.23 5.91
N LYS A 51 2.34 -18.96 6.47
CA LYS A 51 1.26 -18.38 7.28
C LYS A 51 0.97 -19.29 8.47
N ASP A 52 0.70 -18.69 9.63
CA ASP A 52 0.44 -19.39 10.88
C ASP A 52 -1.04 -19.48 11.26
N PHE A 53 -1.94 -19.03 10.39
CA PHE A 53 -3.38 -19.04 10.64
C PHE A 53 -4.18 -19.44 9.39
N THR A 54 -5.39 -19.93 9.57
CA THR A 54 -6.40 -20.12 8.51
C THR A 54 -7.53 -19.08 8.59
N SER A 55 -7.90 -18.72 9.81
CA SER A 55 -8.88 -17.67 10.12
C SER A 55 -8.50 -17.04 11.44
N LEU A 56 -8.94 -15.80 11.66
CA LEU A 56 -8.78 -15.07 12.91
C LEU A 56 -10.14 -14.90 13.58
N ASP A 57 -10.17 -15.06 14.89
CA ASP A 57 -11.34 -14.90 15.73
C ASP A 57 -10.96 -14.28 17.09
N ALA A 58 -11.90 -14.17 18.02
CA ALA A 58 -11.63 -13.60 19.35
C ALA A 58 -10.68 -14.45 20.20
N ALA A 59 -10.59 -15.77 19.97
CA ALA A 59 -9.68 -16.66 20.69
C ALA A 59 -8.27 -16.65 20.07
N HIS A 60 -8.17 -16.43 18.75
CA HIS A 60 -6.93 -16.34 18.00
C HIS A 60 -6.92 -15.03 17.21
N PRO A 61 -6.69 -13.88 17.91
CA PRO A 61 -6.93 -12.57 17.31
C PRO A 61 -5.80 -12.06 16.42
N VAL A 62 -4.65 -12.71 16.39
CA VAL A 62 -3.48 -12.28 15.62
C VAL A 62 -2.96 -13.42 14.75
N GLY A 63 -2.56 -13.10 13.53
CA GLY A 63 -1.94 -14.06 12.62
C GLY A 63 -0.94 -13.39 11.68
N HIS A 64 0.01 -14.17 11.19
CA HIS A 64 1.13 -13.68 10.39
C HIS A 64 1.18 -14.35 9.02
N VAL A 65 1.60 -13.55 8.05
CA VAL A 65 2.04 -14.04 6.73
C VAL A 65 3.46 -13.51 6.52
N THR A 66 4.40 -14.41 6.27
CA THR A 66 5.79 -14.07 5.95
C THR A 66 6.09 -14.47 4.52
N MET A 67 6.61 -13.54 3.75
CA MET A 67 7.08 -13.76 2.38
C MET A 67 8.58 -13.52 2.34
N GLN A 68 9.34 -14.51 1.91
CA GLN A 68 10.80 -14.47 1.87
C GLN A 68 11.32 -14.77 0.48
N PHE A 69 12.27 -13.98 0.04
CA PHE A 69 13.06 -14.18 -1.17
C PHE A 69 14.54 -14.09 -0.80
N ARG A 70 15.34 -14.98 -1.33
CA ARG A 70 16.80 -14.95 -1.21
C ARG A 70 17.44 -15.40 -2.51
N ASP A 71 18.34 -14.58 -3.04
CA ASP A 71 19.22 -14.94 -4.14
C ASP A 71 20.59 -15.39 -3.60
N PRO A 72 20.97 -16.67 -3.76
CA PRO A 72 22.21 -17.19 -3.22
C PRO A 72 23.45 -16.65 -3.94
N VAL A 73 23.32 -16.10 -5.14
CA VAL A 73 24.43 -15.59 -5.96
C VAL A 73 24.81 -14.17 -5.57
N THR A 74 23.82 -13.30 -5.44
CA THR A 74 24.03 -11.88 -5.15
C THR A 74 23.93 -11.56 -3.65
N HIS A 75 23.54 -12.52 -2.81
CA HIS A 75 23.23 -12.34 -1.39
C HIS A 75 22.10 -11.34 -1.14
N LEU A 76 21.32 -11.03 -2.17
CA LEU A 76 20.13 -10.21 -2.05
C LEU A 76 19.04 -10.98 -1.31
N SER A 77 18.48 -10.39 -0.27
CA SER A 77 17.33 -10.97 0.41
C SER A 77 16.24 -9.93 0.66
N VAL A 78 15.00 -10.39 0.65
CA VAL A 78 13.81 -9.59 0.98
C VAL A 78 12.90 -10.45 1.85
N GLU A 79 12.53 -9.91 3.01
CA GLU A 79 11.49 -10.47 3.85
C GLU A 79 10.38 -9.43 4.03
N LYS A 80 9.14 -9.86 3.90
CA LYS A 80 7.93 -9.07 4.21
C LYS A 80 7.10 -9.86 5.20
N ARG A 81 6.92 -9.32 6.40
CA ARG A 81 6.06 -9.90 7.43
C ARG A 81 4.82 -9.03 7.61
N LEU A 82 3.66 -9.63 7.41
CA LEU A 82 2.35 -9.00 7.59
C LEU A 82 1.71 -9.58 8.85
N THR A 83 1.27 -8.71 9.75
CA THR A 83 0.54 -9.09 10.96
C THR A 83 -0.91 -8.61 10.84
N PHE A 84 -1.81 -9.56 10.84
CA PHE A 84 -3.26 -9.33 10.75
C PHE A 84 -3.89 -9.41 12.13
N HIS A 85 -4.91 -8.59 12.35
CA HIS A 85 -5.65 -8.54 13.60
C HIS A 85 -7.14 -8.81 13.35
N HIS A 86 -7.74 -9.66 14.18
CA HIS A 86 -9.17 -9.96 14.10
C HIS A 86 -10.02 -8.68 14.21
N GLY A 87 -10.96 -8.52 13.30
CA GLY A 87 -11.86 -7.36 13.29
C GLY A 87 -11.22 -6.04 12.84
N SER A 88 -9.97 -6.03 12.38
CA SER A 88 -9.26 -4.83 11.93
C SER A 88 -9.09 -4.81 10.41
N TYR A 89 -9.14 -3.61 9.82
CA TYR A 89 -8.71 -3.32 8.45
C TYR A 89 -7.24 -2.87 8.38
N VAL A 90 -6.57 -2.76 9.53
CA VAL A 90 -5.15 -2.42 9.62
C VAL A 90 -4.32 -3.69 9.62
N VAL A 91 -3.24 -3.69 8.85
CA VAL A 91 -2.22 -4.74 8.81
C VAL A 91 -0.89 -4.08 9.15
N ASP A 92 -0.20 -4.57 10.17
CA ASP A 92 1.17 -4.15 10.46
C ASP A 92 2.11 -4.87 9.49
N VAL A 93 3.03 -4.12 8.91
CA VAL A 93 3.97 -4.64 7.91
C VAL A 93 5.39 -4.30 8.34
N ALA A 94 6.24 -5.31 8.37
CA ALA A 94 7.69 -5.17 8.48
C ALA A 94 8.33 -5.64 7.17
N VAL A 95 9.23 -4.84 6.63
CA VAL A 95 10.03 -5.19 5.44
C VAL A 95 11.50 -5.11 5.83
N SER A 96 12.23 -6.20 5.63
CA SER A 96 13.69 -6.23 5.78
C SER A 96 14.34 -6.68 4.48
N MET A 97 15.48 -6.07 4.17
CA MET A 97 16.25 -6.35 2.95
C MET A 97 17.74 -6.36 3.25
N GLU A 98 18.45 -7.21 2.54
CA GLU A 98 19.91 -7.22 2.47
C GLU A 98 20.36 -7.05 1.02
N GLY A 99 21.50 -6.38 0.82
CA GLY A 99 22.07 -6.17 -0.52
C GLY A 99 21.49 -4.97 -1.28
N VAL A 100 20.60 -4.17 -0.66
CA VAL A 100 20.10 -2.91 -1.22
C VAL A 100 20.69 -1.76 -0.42
N THR A 101 21.55 -0.95 -1.04
CA THR A 101 22.29 0.13 -0.39
C THR A 101 21.77 1.53 -0.78
N GLU A 102 20.91 1.61 -1.76
CA GLU A 102 20.30 2.84 -2.27
C GLU A 102 18.92 3.09 -1.65
N SER A 103 18.40 4.30 -1.80
CA SER A 103 17.00 4.59 -1.51
C SER A 103 16.10 3.76 -2.43
N TYR A 104 14.98 3.31 -1.91
CA TYR A 104 14.05 2.44 -2.62
C TYR A 104 12.60 2.86 -2.35
N GLU A 105 11.69 2.40 -3.19
CA GLU A 105 10.26 2.66 -3.03
C GLU A 105 9.53 1.41 -2.55
N ILE A 106 8.67 1.56 -1.55
CA ILE A 106 7.65 0.55 -1.22
C ILE A 106 6.33 1.04 -1.79
N GLY A 107 5.77 0.29 -2.74
CA GLY A 107 4.52 0.61 -3.41
C GLY A 107 3.31 0.31 -2.51
N LEU A 108 2.40 1.28 -2.40
CA LEU A 108 1.04 1.00 -1.93
C LEU A 108 0.32 0.09 -2.93
N GLY A 109 0.71 0.20 -4.19
CA GLY A 109 0.20 -0.58 -5.30
C GLY A 109 -0.52 0.27 -6.33
N THR A 110 -1.09 -0.39 -7.33
CA THR A 110 -1.82 0.25 -8.42
C THR A 110 -3.32 0.09 -8.18
N ASN A 111 -4.08 1.19 -8.22
CA ASN A 111 -5.53 1.23 -7.96
C ASN A 111 -5.96 0.43 -6.71
N PHE A 112 -5.08 0.24 -5.75
CA PHE A 112 -5.41 -0.48 -4.53
C PHE A 112 -6.40 0.34 -3.70
N GLY A 113 -7.59 -0.19 -3.46
CA GLY A 113 -8.68 0.52 -2.80
C GLY A 113 -9.58 1.32 -3.75
N ILE A 114 -9.24 1.42 -5.04
CA ILE A 114 -10.12 2.00 -6.07
C ILE A 114 -10.91 0.87 -6.75
N VAL A 115 -12.17 0.76 -6.41
CA VAL A 115 -13.07 -0.26 -6.96
C VAL A 115 -13.81 0.26 -8.19
N GLU A 116 -14.25 1.51 -8.15
CA GLU A 116 -14.95 2.16 -9.25
C GLU A 116 -14.38 3.56 -9.52
N TRP A 117 -14.03 3.83 -10.78
CA TRP A 117 -13.78 5.17 -11.29
C TRP A 117 -15.14 5.79 -11.70
N GLY A 118 -15.90 6.27 -10.72
CA GLY A 118 -17.21 6.86 -11.00
C GLY A 118 -17.16 8.07 -11.94
N ASP A 119 -18.23 8.31 -12.68
CA ASP A 119 -18.37 9.52 -13.50
C ASP A 119 -18.70 10.71 -12.60
N GLY A 120 -17.87 11.76 -12.66
CA GLY A 120 -18.24 13.10 -12.21
C GLY A 120 -18.15 13.41 -10.72
N PHE A 121 -17.53 12.59 -9.86
CA PHE A 121 -17.30 12.97 -8.47
C PHE A 121 -15.93 13.65 -8.32
N ILE A 122 -15.94 14.97 -8.37
CA ILE A 122 -14.75 15.82 -8.30
C ILE A 122 -14.03 15.59 -6.94
N GLY A 123 -12.74 15.23 -6.98
CA GLY A 123 -11.83 15.29 -5.84
C GLY A 123 -11.85 14.14 -4.85
N LEU A 124 -12.56 13.02 -5.12
CA LEU A 124 -12.64 11.87 -4.21
C LEU A 124 -12.06 10.56 -4.74
N ILE A 125 -11.63 10.53 -6.01
CA ILE A 125 -11.10 9.33 -6.64
C ILE A 125 -9.67 9.60 -7.10
N GLY A 126 -8.75 8.72 -6.71
CA GLY A 126 -7.35 8.82 -7.06
C GLY A 126 -6.43 8.80 -5.85
N SER A 127 -5.33 9.55 -5.92
CA SER A 127 -4.35 9.64 -4.84
C SER A 127 -4.69 10.72 -3.82
N ALA A 128 -4.25 10.48 -2.59
CA ALA A 128 -4.13 11.50 -1.56
C ALA A 128 -2.88 11.22 -0.72
N SER A 129 -2.28 12.24 -0.15
CA SER A 129 -1.12 12.09 0.73
C SER A 129 -1.05 13.16 1.80
N ARG A 130 -0.29 12.88 2.86
CA ARG A 130 0.08 13.85 3.89
C ARG A 130 1.58 13.84 4.07
N VAL A 131 2.21 14.98 3.72
CA VAL A 131 3.65 15.20 3.82
C VAL A 131 3.88 16.54 4.50
N ASP A 132 4.73 16.60 5.53
CA ASP A 132 5.01 17.81 6.32
C ASP A 132 3.72 18.52 6.80
N ASP A 133 2.75 17.70 7.28
CA ASP A 133 1.43 18.15 7.74
C ASP A 133 0.51 18.76 6.66
N LYS A 134 0.93 18.78 5.40
CA LYS A 134 0.11 19.22 4.27
C LYS A 134 -0.57 18.05 3.60
N ILE A 135 -1.87 18.19 3.34
CA ILE A 135 -2.65 17.19 2.60
C ILE A 135 -2.69 17.61 1.13
N ASP A 136 -2.25 16.71 0.27
CA ASP A 136 -2.38 16.80 -1.18
C ASP A 136 -3.42 15.76 -1.64
N LYS A 137 -4.30 16.14 -2.56
CA LYS A 137 -5.37 15.28 -3.11
C LYS A 137 -5.33 15.23 -4.63
N ASP A 138 -4.30 15.78 -5.23
CA ASP A 138 -4.19 15.85 -6.68
C ASP A 138 -3.59 14.55 -7.24
N THR A 139 -4.30 13.98 -8.19
CA THR A 139 -3.75 12.88 -9.01
C THR A 139 -3.00 13.50 -10.18
N PRO A 140 -1.69 13.29 -10.31
CA PRO A 140 -0.89 13.92 -11.35
C PRO A 140 -1.24 13.40 -12.74
N GLU A 141 -1.00 14.18 -13.79
CA GLU A 141 -1.15 13.71 -15.17
C GLU A 141 -0.15 12.60 -15.53
N LYS A 142 1.07 12.62 -14.95
CA LYS A 142 2.12 11.61 -15.16
C LYS A 142 2.71 11.11 -13.85
N GLU A 143 3.52 11.93 -13.22
CA GLU A 143 4.23 11.58 -11.98
C GLU A 143 4.32 12.80 -11.06
N LEU A 144 4.16 12.56 -9.77
CA LEU A 144 4.34 13.54 -8.71
C LEU A 144 5.23 12.92 -7.62
N GLU A 145 6.26 13.66 -7.21
CA GLU A 145 7.07 13.34 -6.06
C GLU A 145 6.96 14.48 -5.03
N LEU A 146 6.46 14.16 -3.83
CA LEU A 146 6.35 15.08 -2.70
C LEU A 146 7.38 14.70 -1.65
N LYS A 147 8.46 15.46 -1.55
CA LYS A 147 9.54 15.26 -0.56
C LYS A 147 9.18 15.86 0.79
N GLY A 148 9.52 15.16 1.86
CA GLY A 148 9.29 15.60 3.23
C GLY A 148 9.00 14.45 4.17
N ALA A 149 8.61 14.75 5.41
CA ALA A 149 8.21 13.74 6.39
C ALA A 149 6.84 13.16 6.01
N VAL A 150 6.85 11.92 5.52
CA VAL A 150 5.64 11.24 5.04
C VAL A 150 4.86 10.71 6.23
N GLN A 151 3.63 11.20 6.44
CA GLN A 151 2.70 10.63 7.39
C GLN A 151 1.89 9.49 6.77
N TRP A 152 1.37 9.69 5.55
CA TRP A 152 0.67 8.65 4.82
C TRP A 152 0.53 8.97 3.32
N VAL A 153 0.31 7.93 2.54
CA VAL A 153 -0.15 7.98 1.14
C VAL A 153 -1.34 7.06 0.96
N ALA A 154 -2.32 7.46 0.18
CA ALA A 154 -3.57 6.74 -0.04
C ALA A 154 -3.94 6.67 -1.53
N LEU A 155 -4.63 5.60 -1.88
CA LEU A 155 -5.43 5.47 -3.10
C LEU A 155 -6.88 5.23 -2.69
N GLN A 156 -7.81 5.94 -3.30
CA GLN A 156 -9.19 5.98 -2.82
C GLN A 156 -10.21 6.14 -3.95
N ASP A 157 -11.38 5.57 -3.71
CA ASP A 157 -12.60 5.92 -4.46
C ASP A 157 -13.64 6.55 -3.53
N LYS A 158 -14.91 6.52 -3.96
CA LYS A 158 -16.02 7.09 -3.19
C LYS A 158 -16.25 6.36 -1.85
N TYR A 159 -16.04 5.06 -1.80
CA TYR A 159 -16.46 4.19 -0.68
C TYR A 159 -15.31 3.49 0.03
N PHE A 160 -14.20 3.28 -0.67
CA PHE A 160 -13.06 2.51 -0.19
C PHE A 160 -11.77 3.30 -0.34
N LEU A 161 -10.79 2.92 0.46
CA LEU A 161 -9.43 3.40 0.32
C LEU A 161 -8.43 2.34 0.79
N SER A 162 -7.21 2.45 0.29
CA SER A 162 -6.02 1.89 0.91
C SER A 162 -5.08 3.01 1.33
N VAL A 163 -4.38 2.81 2.43
CA VAL A 163 -3.45 3.80 2.98
C VAL A 163 -2.21 3.10 3.49
N MET A 164 -1.05 3.63 3.13
CA MET A 164 0.23 3.25 3.71
C MET A 164 0.69 4.35 4.66
N MET A 165 0.98 3.98 5.90
CA MET A 165 1.44 4.85 6.98
C MET A 165 2.82 4.37 7.42
N PRO A 166 3.91 4.89 6.82
CA PRO A 166 5.26 4.49 7.17
C PRO A 166 5.70 5.14 8.49
N LYS A 167 6.57 4.48 9.25
CA LYS A 167 7.27 5.12 10.38
C LYS A 167 8.40 6.03 9.91
N GLN A 168 8.91 5.79 8.71
CA GLN A 168 9.97 6.56 8.07
C GLN A 168 9.64 6.65 6.57
N GLY A 169 9.88 7.79 5.96
CA GLY A 169 9.69 7.99 4.53
C GLY A 169 10.20 9.37 4.12
N GLU A 170 10.84 9.46 2.98
CA GLU A 170 11.48 10.70 2.47
C GLU A 170 10.62 11.39 1.42
N ALA A 171 9.80 10.64 0.72
CA ALA A 171 8.91 11.18 -0.30
C ALA A 171 7.72 10.27 -0.55
N VAL A 172 6.61 10.86 -0.94
CA VAL A 172 5.49 10.19 -1.60
C VAL A 172 5.74 10.23 -3.10
N VAL A 173 5.52 9.11 -3.77
CA VAL A 173 5.58 9.01 -5.24
C VAL A 173 4.21 8.56 -5.74
N VAL A 174 3.63 9.32 -6.66
CA VAL A 174 2.36 8.99 -7.31
C VAL A 174 2.58 9.00 -8.82
N LYS A 175 2.08 7.98 -9.52
CA LYS A 175 2.21 7.87 -10.99
C LYS A 175 0.86 7.53 -11.62
N THR A 176 0.52 8.23 -12.69
CA THR A 176 -0.56 7.83 -13.58
C THR A 176 0.02 6.93 -14.67
N GLU A 177 -0.19 5.64 -14.52
CA GLU A 177 0.36 4.58 -15.39
C GLU A 177 -0.41 4.48 -16.72
N ALA A 178 -1.70 4.77 -16.68
CA ALA A 178 -2.61 4.78 -17.83
C ALA A 178 -3.90 5.53 -17.44
N PRO A 179 -4.81 5.83 -18.39
CA PRO A 179 -6.11 6.39 -18.06
C PRO A 179 -6.84 5.56 -17.00
N LYS A 180 -7.20 6.20 -15.89
CA LYS A 180 -7.83 5.53 -14.71
C LYS A 180 -6.96 4.46 -14.04
N VAL A 181 -5.64 4.54 -14.16
CA VAL A 181 -4.70 3.63 -13.52
C VAL A 181 -3.62 4.44 -12.82
N VAL A 182 -3.70 4.48 -11.49
CA VAL A 182 -2.80 5.26 -10.63
C VAL A 182 -2.08 4.32 -9.67
N SER A 183 -0.78 4.46 -9.57
CA SER A 183 0.05 3.83 -8.54
C SER A 183 0.54 4.86 -7.54
N ALA A 184 0.76 4.42 -6.31
CA ALA A 184 1.34 5.24 -5.27
C ALA A 184 2.32 4.42 -4.44
N GLY A 185 3.29 5.11 -3.83
CA GLY A 185 4.28 4.49 -2.96
C GLY A 185 5.00 5.51 -2.10
N VAL A 186 5.88 5.01 -1.25
CA VAL A 186 6.73 5.84 -0.39
C VAL A 186 8.18 5.49 -0.65
N ARG A 187 9.00 6.52 -0.89
CA ARG A 187 10.45 6.38 -0.97
C ARG A 187 11.02 6.29 0.43
N MET A 188 11.79 5.23 0.65
CA MET A 188 12.51 4.96 1.89
C MET A 188 13.96 5.39 1.76
N PRO A 189 14.60 5.88 2.84
CA PRO A 189 16.00 6.27 2.82
C PRO A 189 16.92 5.06 2.57
N ALA A 190 18.09 5.36 2.04
CA ALA A 190 19.18 4.41 2.02
C ALA A 190 19.64 4.09 3.46
N SER A 191 19.85 2.81 3.77
CA SER A 191 20.18 2.37 5.14
C SER A 191 21.36 1.40 5.21
N GLY A 192 22.34 1.57 4.34
CA GLY A 192 23.51 0.64 4.27
C GLY A 192 23.13 -0.71 3.67
N SER A 193 23.91 -1.76 4.00
CA SER A 193 23.71 -3.10 3.40
C SER A 193 22.48 -3.84 3.92
N THR A 194 21.94 -3.42 5.05
CA THR A 194 20.73 -4.01 5.66
C THR A 194 19.73 -2.90 5.93
N SER A 195 18.51 -3.07 5.45
CA SER A 195 17.40 -2.16 5.66
C SER A 195 16.28 -2.87 6.41
N SER A 196 15.66 -2.18 7.38
CA SER A 196 14.45 -2.66 8.06
C SER A 196 13.50 -1.48 8.26
N VAL A 197 12.29 -1.62 7.75
CA VAL A 197 11.24 -0.61 7.88
C VAL A 197 9.96 -1.23 8.40
N ALA A 198 9.23 -0.45 9.20
CA ALA A 198 7.90 -0.80 9.66
C ALA A 198 6.90 0.23 9.14
N LEU A 199 5.75 -0.26 8.72
CA LEU A 199 4.63 0.55 8.28
C LEU A 199 3.31 -0.10 8.66
N GLN A 200 2.24 0.66 8.62
CA GLN A 200 0.88 0.14 8.70
C GLN A 200 0.19 0.31 7.35
N LEU A 201 -0.60 -0.68 6.99
CA LEU A 201 -1.42 -0.68 5.79
C LEU A 201 -2.89 -0.75 6.22
N TYR A 202 -3.66 0.26 5.91
CA TYR A 202 -5.12 0.20 6.01
C TYR A 202 -5.69 -0.14 4.63
N ALA A 203 -6.66 -1.03 4.57
CA ALA A 203 -7.41 -1.27 3.35
C ALA A 203 -8.86 -1.65 3.71
N GLY A 204 -9.79 -0.73 3.42
CA GLY A 204 -11.16 -0.90 3.88
C GLY A 204 -12.10 0.24 3.47
N PRO A 205 -13.28 0.30 4.10
CA PRO A 205 -14.29 1.33 3.83
C PRO A 205 -13.85 2.70 4.33
N LYS A 206 -14.35 3.75 3.68
CA LYS A 206 -14.15 5.16 4.08
C LYS A 206 -15.14 5.56 5.17
N GLU A 207 -15.03 4.96 6.35
CA GLU A 207 -15.87 5.27 7.51
C GLU A 207 -15.15 6.27 8.42
N TYR A 208 -15.78 7.41 8.69
CA TYR A 208 -15.17 8.52 9.43
C TYR A 208 -14.60 8.09 10.78
N ASP A 209 -15.38 7.36 11.58
CA ASP A 209 -14.96 6.94 12.92
C ASP A 209 -13.78 5.96 12.88
N THR A 210 -13.80 5.04 11.91
CA THR A 210 -12.69 4.11 11.67
C THR A 210 -11.42 4.85 11.31
N LEU A 211 -11.49 5.80 10.36
CA LEU A 211 -10.33 6.57 9.92
C LEU A 211 -9.81 7.51 11.01
N ARG A 212 -10.70 8.12 11.80
CA ARG A 212 -10.33 8.97 12.94
C ARG A 212 -9.59 8.17 14.01
N SER A 213 -9.96 6.92 14.23
CA SER A 213 -9.32 6.04 15.22
C SER A 213 -7.85 5.74 14.91
N LEU A 214 -7.42 5.90 13.65
CA LEU A 214 -6.02 5.73 13.23
C LEU A 214 -5.10 6.87 13.72
N ASN A 215 -5.65 7.99 14.15
CA ASN A 215 -4.93 9.13 14.75
C ASN A 215 -3.84 9.75 13.85
N VAL A 216 -4.00 9.69 12.56
CA VAL A 216 -3.05 10.23 11.55
C VAL A 216 -3.65 11.38 10.73
N GLY A 217 -4.84 11.86 11.10
CA GLY A 217 -5.57 12.92 10.39
C GLY A 217 -6.13 12.47 9.04
N LEU A 218 -6.35 11.19 8.87
CA LEU A 218 -6.86 10.62 7.62
C LEU A 218 -8.33 10.98 7.40
N GLU A 219 -9.11 11.16 8.47
CA GLU A 219 -10.48 11.65 8.44
C GLU A 219 -10.59 13.05 7.80
N LEU A 220 -9.54 13.86 7.85
CA LEU A 220 -9.48 15.17 7.21
C LEU A 220 -9.48 15.07 5.67
N SER A 221 -9.08 13.93 5.13
CA SER A 221 -9.17 13.67 3.70
C SER A 221 -10.61 13.54 3.20
N LEU A 222 -11.56 13.23 4.11
CA LEU A 222 -12.97 13.09 3.81
C LEU A 222 -13.73 14.42 3.82
N ILE A 223 -13.17 15.46 4.45
CA ILE A 223 -13.83 16.74 4.61
C ILE A 223 -13.63 17.55 3.32
N HIS A 224 -14.70 17.72 2.56
CA HIS A 224 -14.78 18.74 1.52
C HIS A 224 -15.24 20.05 2.16
N ILE A 225 -14.34 21.00 2.17
CA ILE A 225 -14.72 22.39 2.46
C ILE A 225 -15.14 23.05 1.16
#